data_05c8aa20f251f3e02243972d2234c2de
#
_entry.id   05c8aa20f251f3e02243972d2234c2de
#
_cell.length_a   1.000
_cell.length_b   1.000
_cell.length_c   1.000
_cell.angle_alpha   90.00
_cell.angle_beta   90.00
_cell.angle_gamma   90.00
#
_symmetry.space_group_name_H-M   'P 1'
#
loop_
_entity.id
_entity.type
_entity.pdbx_description
1 polymer ?
#
loop_
_entity_poly.entity_id
_entity_poly.type
_entity_poly.pdbx_seq_one_letter_code
_entity_poly.pdbx_strand_id
1 'polypeptide(L)'
;MLPREAYVSRAVFDWEQRHFFAGGWMCVGRSDSMPKPGDQRAESVGQAGVFLMRDAGGVLRAFANACRHRNHELLPCGETVNRPIVLCPYHGWSYRLDGSLRKAPGFDEGAFADFDPADNSLVQLPAVEWHGLIFVDGSGGSAPFAEHVSGLEEIVGPYEPERLRVAGSHDYVVAANWKILSENYHECYHCPVIHPELCAASSPVSGQDYEHPGEGAWAGGWMDLREGFETMSLDGHTSATPLRGLDQRRRHIVDFIGLFPNVLISPHPDYVMTHILTPLAPDRTRVRCTWSFAPEDVEREGFDPAFAVDFWDITNRQDWHACESVQRGLSNEHAVPGLLSPAEKSVHEFVTMVARGYAGLPLPAGQPASAR
;
A
#
# COMPACT_ATOMS: atom_id res chain seq x y z
N MET A 1 0.84 4.01 22.97
CA MET A 1 -0.26 3.47 22.13
C MET A 1 -1.38 4.48 21.99
N LEU A 2 -2.18 4.40 20.93
CA LEU A 2 -3.39 5.21 20.76
C LEU A 2 -4.48 4.77 21.76
N PRO A 3 -5.48 5.65 22.04
CA PRO A 3 -6.64 5.26 22.83
C PRO A 3 -7.41 4.11 22.17
N ARG A 4 -8.08 3.28 23.00
CA ARG A 4 -8.90 2.15 22.56
C ARG A 4 -9.86 2.51 21.40
N GLU A 5 -10.49 3.67 21.51
CA GLU A 5 -11.47 4.18 20.54
C GLU A 5 -10.89 4.30 19.14
N ALA A 6 -9.59 4.52 18.99
CA ALA A 6 -8.90 4.57 17.70
C ALA A 6 -8.99 3.22 16.94
N TYR A 7 -9.15 2.11 17.66
CA TYR A 7 -9.16 0.77 17.07
C TYR A 7 -10.56 0.16 16.94
N VAL A 8 -11.52 0.60 17.75
CA VAL A 8 -12.84 -0.06 17.82
C VAL A 8 -14.01 0.85 17.44
N SER A 9 -13.80 2.17 17.40
CA SER A 9 -14.89 3.11 17.12
C SER A 9 -15.23 3.18 15.63
N ARG A 10 -16.50 2.96 15.30
CA ARG A 10 -17.02 3.16 13.96
C ARG A 10 -16.86 4.60 13.47
N ALA A 11 -17.06 5.58 14.36
CA ALA A 11 -16.94 6.99 14.00
C ALA A 11 -15.49 7.38 13.67
N VAL A 12 -14.51 6.83 14.41
CA VAL A 12 -13.09 7.03 14.10
C VAL A 12 -12.75 6.38 12.77
N PHE A 13 -13.17 5.14 12.55
CA PHE A 13 -12.98 4.44 11.27
C PHE A 13 -13.55 5.24 10.09
N ASP A 14 -14.78 5.74 10.20
CA ASP A 14 -15.41 6.53 9.13
C ASP A 14 -14.69 7.86 8.91
N TRP A 15 -14.07 8.42 9.93
CA TRP A 15 -13.21 9.60 9.83
C TRP A 15 -11.90 9.25 9.08
N GLU A 16 -11.24 8.14 9.44
CA GLU A 16 -10.02 7.65 8.78
C GLU A 16 -10.25 7.37 7.30
N GLN A 17 -11.39 6.75 6.96
CA GLN A 17 -11.76 6.50 5.55
C GLN A 17 -11.79 7.79 4.72
N ARG A 18 -12.22 8.90 5.32
CA ARG A 18 -12.28 10.20 4.62
C ARG A 18 -10.96 10.94 4.61
N HIS A 19 -10.17 10.88 5.69
CA HIS A 19 -9.04 11.77 5.88
C HIS A 19 -7.67 11.09 5.64
N PHE A 20 -7.54 9.80 5.96
CA PHE A 20 -6.31 9.06 5.69
C PHE A 20 -6.35 8.36 4.33
N PHE A 21 -7.44 7.66 4.05
CA PHE A 21 -7.52 6.85 2.84
C PHE A 21 -7.99 7.64 1.62
N ALA A 22 -9.09 8.39 1.71
CA ALA A 22 -9.54 9.25 0.61
C ALA A 22 -8.84 10.62 0.59
N GLY A 23 -8.38 11.10 1.75
CA GLY A 23 -7.75 12.42 1.93
C GLY A 23 -6.24 12.45 1.81
N GLY A 24 -5.60 11.34 1.43
CA GLY A 24 -4.15 11.21 1.29
C GLY A 24 -3.75 10.32 0.13
N TRP A 25 -2.44 10.10 -0.03
CA TRP A 25 -1.90 9.16 -1.00
C TRP A 25 -2.14 7.73 -0.57
N MET A 26 -2.96 7.00 -1.29
CA MET A 26 -3.27 5.61 -1.03
C MET A 26 -2.74 4.70 -2.15
N CYS A 27 -2.05 3.64 -1.79
CA CYS A 27 -1.67 2.59 -2.73
C CYS A 27 -2.90 1.77 -3.12
N VAL A 28 -3.15 1.65 -4.43
CA VAL A 28 -4.29 0.94 -5.00
C VAL A 28 -3.89 -0.30 -5.81
N GLY A 29 -2.63 -0.70 -5.76
CA GLY A 29 -2.13 -1.91 -6.41
C GLY A 29 -0.86 -1.68 -7.22
N ARG A 30 -0.53 -2.67 -8.05
CA ARG A 30 0.68 -2.64 -8.87
C ARG A 30 0.41 -2.15 -10.30
N SER A 31 1.40 -1.48 -10.87
CA SER A 31 1.38 -0.95 -12.24
C SER A 31 1.31 -2.05 -13.30
N ASP A 32 1.98 -3.18 -13.04
CA ASP A 32 2.02 -4.32 -13.96
C ASP A 32 0.68 -5.07 -14.11
N SER A 33 -0.29 -4.77 -13.25
CA SER A 33 -1.68 -5.24 -13.39
C SER A 33 -2.47 -4.49 -14.48
N MET A 34 -1.93 -3.37 -14.99
CA MET A 34 -2.53 -2.54 -16.04
C MET A 34 -1.46 -2.16 -17.08
N PRO A 35 -0.90 -3.11 -17.84
CA PRO A 35 0.30 -2.87 -18.66
C PRO A 35 0.01 -2.22 -20.03
N LYS A 36 -1.25 -2.20 -20.50
CA LYS A 36 -1.59 -1.87 -21.89
C LYS A 36 -2.40 -0.58 -22.00
N PRO A 37 -2.20 0.22 -23.06
CA PRO A 37 -3.15 1.27 -23.42
C PRO A 37 -4.58 0.73 -23.50
N GLY A 38 -5.52 1.46 -22.91
CA GLY A 38 -6.92 1.07 -22.80
C GLY A 38 -7.27 0.21 -21.59
N ASP A 39 -6.29 -0.23 -20.79
CA ASP A 39 -6.59 -0.88 -19.51
C ASP A 39 -7.31 0.10 -18.58
N GLN A 40 -8.41 -0.35 -18.02
CA GLN A 40 -9.30 0.40 -17.14
C GLN A 40 -9.60 -0.43 -15.91
N ARG A 41 -9.47 0.15 -14.72
CA ARG A 41 -9.73 -0.49 -13.45
C ARG A 41 -10.41 0.46 -12.48
N ALA A 42 -11.41 -0.01 -11.77
CA ALA A 42 -12.01 0.73 -10.68
C ALA A 42 -11.56 0.19 -9.32
N GLU A 43 -11.24 1.11 -8.42
CA GLU A 43 -10.81 0.81 -7.05
C GLU A 43 -11.52 1.72 -6.06
N SER A 44 -11.52 1.33 -4.78
CA SER A 44 -11.99 2.18 -3.69
C SER A 44 -10.81 2.78 -2.94
N VAL A 45 -10.83 4.09 -2.78
CA VAL A 45 -9.88 4.85 -1.97
C VAL A 45 -10.67 5.44 -0.80
N GLY A 46 -10.57 4.82 0.36
CA GLY A 46 -11.51 5.06 1.45
C GLY A 46 -12.95 4.78 0.99
N GLN A 47 -13.83 5.76 1.12
CA GLN A 47 -15.22 5.68 0.64
C GLN A 47 -15.41 6.21 -0.80
N ALA A 48 -14.36 6.68 -1.45
CA ALA A 48 -14.41 7.22 -2.80
C ALA A 48 -14.11 6.15 -3.85
N GLY A 49 -14.93 6.07 -4.88
CA GLY A 49 -14.63 5.28 -6.07
C GLY A 49 -13.64 6.01 -6.98
N VAL A 50 -12.55 5.33 -7.35
CA VAL A 50 -11.53 5.83 -8.27
C VAL A 50 -11.51 4.98 -9.53
N PHE A 51 -11.40 5.63 -10.67
CA PHE A 51 -11.30 4.99 -11.97
C PHE A 51 -9.90 5.25 -12.55
N LEU A 52 -9.12 4.19 -12.69
CA LEU A 52 -7.78 4.19 -13.26
C LEU A 52 -7.85 3.81 -14.73
N MET A 53 -7.03 4.43 -15.58
CA MET A 53 -6.87 3.99 -16.95
C MET A 53 -5.47 4.29 -17.51
N ARG A 54 -5.06 3.47 -18.48
CA ARG A 54 -3.93 3.77 -19.35
C ARG A 54 -4.41 4.51 -20.58
N ASP A 55 -3.92 5.70 -20.79
CA ASP A 55 -4.24 6.45 -22.01
C ASP A 55 -3.58 5.83 -23.29
N ALA A 56 -3.82 6.42 -24.44
CA ALA A 56 -3.30 5.93 -25.70
C ALA A 56 -1.76 5.92 -25.78
N GLY A 57 -1.08 6.74 -24.98
CA GLY A 57 0.37 6.79 -24.82
C GLY A 57 0.90 5.86 -23.73
N GLY A 58 0.03 5.13 -23.03
CA GLY A 58 0.39 4.26 -21.89
C GLY A 58 0.54 5.00 -20.57
N VAL A 59 0.22 6.30 -20.51
CA VAL A 59 0.29 7.09 -19.27
C VAL A 59 -0.86 6.70 -18.35
N LEU A 60 -0.55 6.44 -17.09
CA LEU A 60 -1.56 6.21 -16.05
C LEU A 60 -2.31 7.51 -15.75
N ARG A 61 -3.63 7.41 -15.70
CA ARG A 61 -4.53 8.49 -15.27
C ARG A 61 -5.52 7.97 -14.24
N ALA A 62 -5.89 8.82 -13.31
CA ALA A 62 -6.94 8.53 -12.34
C ALA A 62 -8.06 9.58 -12.43
N PHE A 63 -9.29 9.14 -12.20
CA PHE A 63 -10.48 9.98 -12.22
C PHE A 63 -11.43 9.54 -11.11
N ALA A 64 -12.34 10.43 -10.71
CA ALA A 64 -13.49 10.01 -9.93
C ALA A 64 -14.31 8.97 -10.72
N ASN A 65 -14.66 7.85 -10.10
CA ASN A 65 -15.44 6.79 -10.75
C ASN A 65 -16.92 7.18 -10.86
N ALA A 66 -17.19 8.30 -11.52
CA ALA A 66 -18.52 8.86 -11.65
C ALA A 66 -18.72 9.54 -13.02
N CYS A 67 -19.75 9.14 -13.74
CA CYS A 67 -20.15 9.76 -14.99
C CYS A 67 -20.62 11.20 -14.76
N ARG A 68 -20.16 12.15 -15.58
CA ARG A 68 -20.50 13.57 -15.48
C ARG A 68 -21.98 13.90 -15.74
N HIS A 69 -22.74 12.95 -16.30
CA HIS A 69 -24.18 13.15 -16.54
C HIS A 69 -24.99 13.08 -15.22
N ARG A 70 -24.99 11.89 -14.57
CA ARG A 70 -25.80 11.64 -13.36
C ARG A 70 -25.06 10.75 -12.36
N ASN A 71 -23.75 10.88 -12.28
CA ASN A 71 -22.87 10.21 -11.32
C ASN A 71 -22.99 8.68 -11.27
N HIS A 72 -23.44 8.05 -12.37
CA HIS A 72 -23.40 6.59 -12.46
C HIS A 72 -21.94 6.11 -12.43
N GLU A 73 -21.67 5.08 -11.69
CA GLU A 73 -20.36 4.42 -11.66
C GLU A 73 -19.96 3.98 -13.08
N LEU A 74 -18.72 4.28 -13.48
CA LEU A 74 -18.22 3.95 -14.84
C LEU A 74 -17.84 2.48 -14.96
N LEU A 75 -17.28 1.94 -13.89
CA LEU A 75 -16.90 0.54 -13.77
C LEU A 75 -17.09 0.12 -12.30
N PRO A 76 -17.65 -1.08 -12.00
CA PRO A 76 -17.74 -1.59 -10.65
C PRO A 76 -16.35 -1.73 -10.01
N CYS A 77 -16.23 -1.37 -8.73
CA CYS A 77 -14.96 -1.49 -8.00
C CYS A 77 -14.47 -2.94 -7.97
N GLY A 78 -13.18 -3.12 -8.23
CA GLY A 78 -12.52 -4.43 -8.35
C GLY A 78 -12.53 -5.01 -9.77
N GLU A 79 -13.28 -4.42 -10.72
CA GLU A 79 -13.27 -4.87 -12.12
C GLU A 79 -12.12 -4.24 -12.90
N THR A 80 -11.61 -5.02 -13.87
CA THR A 80 -10.58 -4.59 -14.84
C THR A 80 -11.05 -4.97 -16.24
N VAL A 81 -10.94 -4.02 -17.18
CA VAL A 81 -11.27 -4.23 -18.59
C VAL A 81 -10.22 -3.54 -19.48
N ASN A 82 -10.12 -3.97 -20.73
CA ASN A 82 -9.37 -3.22 -21.77
C ASN A 82 -10.34 -2.74 -22.84
N ARG A 83 -10.47 -1.42 -22.98
CA ARG A 83 -11.38 -0.79 -23.96
C ARG A 83 -10.75 0.47 -24.56
N PRO A 84 -11.01 0.80 -25.82
CA PRO A 84 -10.47 1.99 -26.47
C PRO A 84 -11.14 3.29 -26.05
N ILE A 85 -12.24 3.21 -25.31
CA ILE A 85 -13.01 4.34 -24.74
C ILE A 85 -13.59 3.95 -23.39
N VAL A 86 -13.94 4.95 -22.59
CA VAL A 86 -14.79 4.76 -21.40
C VAL A 86 -16.25 4.97 -21.80
N LEU A 87 -17.10 3.99 -21.49
CA LEU A 87 -18.54 4.06 -21.79
C LEU A 87 -19.35 3.95 -20.50
N CYS A 88 -20.13 4.99 -20.23
CA CYS A 88 -21.11 4.93 -19.13
C CYS A 88 -22.27 3.99 -19.51
N PRO A 89 -22.54 2.94 -18.72
CA PRO A 89 -23.55 1.95 -19.08
C PRO A 89 -24.99 2.45 -18.91
N TYR A 90 -25.18 3.64 -18.30
CA TYR A 90 -26.53 4.15 -18.01
C TYR A 90 -27.17 4.84 -19.23
N HIS A 91 -26.53 5.88 -19.80
CA HIS A 91 -27.10 6.65 -20.91
C HIS A 91 -26.15 6.77 -22.12
N GLY A 92 -25.07 5.96 -22.15
CA GLY A 92 -24.16 5.93 -23.27
C GLY A 92 -23.24 7.15 -23.41
N TRP A 93 -23.09 7.99 -22.36
CA TRP A 93 -22.04 8.98 -22.35
C TRP A 93 -20.70 8.28 -22.47
N SER A 94 -19.83 8.80 -23.33
CA SER A 94 -18.52 8.17 -23.55
C SER A 94 -17.40 9.20 -23.46
N TYR A 95 -16.24 8.72 -22.97
CA TYR A 95 -15.06 9.54 -22.77
C TYR A 95 -13.87 8.90 -23.47
N ARG A 96 -12.92 9.74 -23.89
CA ARG A 96 -11.62 9.27 -24.40
C ARG A 96 -10.75 8.77 -23.27
N LEU A 97 -9.64 8.13 -23.60
CA LEU A 97 -8.70 7.62 -22.62
C LEU A 97 -7.90 8.72 -21.87
N ASP A 98 -8.06 9.99 -22.25
CA ASP A 98 -7.55 11.14 -21.52
C ASP A 98 -8.60 11.75 -20.56
N GLY A 99 -9.78 11.16 -20.48
CA GLY A 99 -10.90 11.61 -19.66
C GLY A 99 -11.79 12.66 -20.32
N SER A 100 -11.44 13.20 -21.50
CA SER A 100 -12.25 14.19 -22.21
C SER A 100 -13.57 13.58 -22.70
N LEU A 101 -14.68 14.34 -22.64
CA LEU A 101 -15.96 13.89 -23.15
C LEU A 101 -15.87 13.65 -24.67
N ARG A 102 -16.25 12.45 -25.11
CA ARG A 102 -16.27 12.06 -26.53
C ARG A 102 -17.64 12.26 -27.14
N LYS A 103 -18.69 11.79 -26.45
CA LYS A 103 -20.08 11.88 -26.91
C LYS A 103 -21.05 11.90 -25.75
N ALA A 104 -22.04 12.75 -25.83
CA ALA A 104 -23.18 12.85 -24.91
C ALA A 104 -24.49 12.74 -25.74
N PRO A 105 -25.09 11.52 -25.86
CA PRO A 105 -26.30 11.36 -26.66
C PRO A 105 -27.43 12.29 -26.21
N GLY A 106 -28.08 12.97 -27.17
CA GLY A 106 -29.14 13.92 -26.90
C GLY A 106 -28.67 15.35 -26.57
N PHE A 107 -27.36 15.60 -26.51
CA PHE A 107 -26.76 16.93 -26.33
C PHE A 107 -26.05 17.40 -27.60
N ASP A 108 -26.20 16.65 -28.70
CA ASP A 108 -25.63 17.00 -30.00
C ASP A 108 -26.37 18.14 -30.65
N GLU A 109 -25.67 19.06 -31.35
CA GLU A 109 -26.15 20.05 -32.29
C GLU A 109 -27.26 21.02 -31.81
N GLY A 110 -26.90 21.92 -30.86
CA GLY A 110 -27.72 23.12 -30.58
C GLY A 110 -28.96 22.90 -29.71
N ALA A 111 -29.16 21.69 -29.18
CA ALA A 111 -30.22 21.42 -28.23
C ALA A 111 -30.05 22.18 -26.88
N PHE A 112 -28.77 22.48 -26.55
CA PHE A 112 -28.39 23.23 -25.35
C PHE A 112 -27.29 24.23 -25.73
N ALA A 113 -27.62 25.52 -25.84
CA ALA A 113 -26.68 26.57 -26.27
C ALA A 113 -25.44 26.70 -25.35
N ASP A 114 -25.56 26.30 -24.08
CA ASP A 114 -24.52 26.43 -23.05
C ASP A 114 -23.81 25.11 -22.76
N PHE A 115 -24.02 24.05 -23.54
CA PHE A 115 -23.33 22.77 -23.30
C PHE A 115 -21.91 22.77 -23.89
N ASP A 116 -20.91 22.88 -23.02
CA ASP A 116 -19.51 22.71 -23.41
C ASP A 116 -19.04 21.28 -23.07
N PRO A 117 -18.62 20.48 -24.08
CA PRO A 117 -18.02 19.17 -23.83
C PRO A 117 -16.79 19.22 -22.90
N ALA A 118 -16.00 20.30 -22.88
CA ALA A 118 -14.82 20.44 -22.06
C ALA A 118 -15.17 20.46 -20.57
N ASP A 119 -16.26 21.16 -20.19
CA ASP A 119 -16.74 21.24 -18.81
C ASP A 119 -17.30 19.90 -18.29
N ASN A 120 -17.56 18.98 -19.22
CA ASN A 120 -18.14 17.66 -18.93
C ASN A 120 -17.14 16.51 -19.03
N SER A 121 -15.85 16.82 -19.03
CA SER A 121 -14.78 15.83 -18.92
C SER A 121 -14.76 15.15 -17.54
N LEU A 122 -14.24 13.93 -17.43
CA LEU A 122 -14.09 13.23 -16.15
C LEU A 122 -13.27 14.07 -15.16
N VAL A 123 -13.64 14.02 -13.89
CA VAL A 123 -12.90 14.71 -12.82
C VAL A 123 -11.61 13.97 -12.57
N GLN A 124 -10.49 14.55 -12.96
CA GLN A 124 -9.17 13.96 -12.79
C GLN A 124 -8.72 14.04 -11.34
N LEU A 125 -8.06 12.97 -10.87
CA LEU A 125 -7.43 12.85 -9.57
C LEU A 125 -5.91 12.71 -9.73
N PRO A 126 -5.09 13.21 -8.79
CA PRO A 126 -3.67 12.95 -8.81
C PRO A 126 -3.37 11.46 -8.69
N ALA A 127 -2.48 10.97 -9.55
CA ALA A 127 -2.00 9.59 -9.50
C ALA A 127 -0.52 9.55 -9.85
N VAL A 128 0.21 8.66 -9.20
CA VAL A 128 1.64 8.45 -9.39
C VAL A 128 1.95 6.96 -9.44
N GLU A 129 2.85 6.58 -10.32
CA GLU A 129 3.52 5.28 -10.28
C GLU A 129 4.88 5.46 -9.61
N TRP A 130 5.11 4.71 -8.54
CA TRP A 130 6.35 4.73 -7.80
C TRP A 130 6.78 3.29 -7.49
N HIS A 131 7.94 2.90 -7.94
CA HIS A 131 8.51 1.55 -7.78
C HIS A 131 7.52 0.41 -8.08
N GLY A 132 6.78 0.56 -9.20
CA GLY A 132 5.80 -0.43 -9.64
C GLY A 132 4.50 -0.47 -8.86
N LEU A 133 4.29 0.45 -7.94
CA LEU A 133 3.04 0.66 -7.19
C LEU A 133 2.29 1.88 -7.73
N ILE A 134 0.97 1.82 -7.71
CA ILE A 134 0.08 2.93 -8.10
C ILE A 134 -0.46 3.58 -6.83
N PHE A 135 -0.23 4.90 -6.72
CA PHE A 135 -0.80 5.73 -5.66
C PHE A 135 -1.80 6.72 -6.23
N VAL A 136 -2.88 6.96 -5.52
CA VAL A 136 -3.92 7.94 -5.88
C VAL A 136 -4.23 8.80 -4.66
N ASP A 137 -4.34 10.11 -4.89
CA ASP A 137 -4.94 11.03 -3.92
C ASP A 137 -6.43 11.23 -4.28
N GLY A 138 -7.30 10.63 -3.48
CA GLY A 138 -8.76 10.71 -3.72
C GLY A 138 -9.35 12.10 -3.45
N SER A 139 -8.66 12.95 -2.68
CA SER A 139 -9.09 14.32 -2.38
C SER A 139 -8.64 15.33 -3.43
N GLY A 140 -7.53 15.05 -4.11
CA GLY A 140 -6.87 15.97 -5.02
C GLY A 140 -6.17 17.16 -4.33
N GLY A 141 -6.06 17.13 -3.01
CA GLY A 141 -5.53 18.25 -2.20
C GLY A 141 -4.32 17.92 -1.34
N SER A 142 -3.75 16.72 -1.47
CA SER A 142 -2.57 16.31 -0.69
C SER A 142 -1.32 17.06 -1.12
N ALA A 143 -0.32 17.11 -0.21
CA ALA A 143 1.03 17.54 -0.55
C ALA A 143 1.62 16.70 -1.70
N PRO A 144 2.61 17.19 -2.44
CA PRO A 144 3.26 16.43 -3.51
C PRO A 144 3.72 15.04 -3.06
N PHE A 145 3.54 14.02 -3.92
CA PHE A 145 3.92 12.65 -3.61
C PHE A 145 5.40 12.49 -3.22
N ALA A 146 6.28 13.30 -3.82
CA ALA A 146 7.70 13.31 -3.47
C ALA A 146 7.96 13.66 -2.00
N GLU A 147 7.11 14.48 -1.38
CA GLU A 147 7.19 14.76 0.07
C GLU A 147 6.72 13.56 0.89
N HIS A 148 5.71 12.84 0.41
CA HIS A 148 5.16 11.65 1.07
C HIS A 148 6.18 10.51 1.17
N VAL A 149 7.03 10.33 0.15
CA VAL A 149 8.07 9.29 0.08
C VAL A 149 9.49 9.81 0.34
N SER A 150 9.62 11.04 0.85
CA SER A 150 10.94 11.64 1.09
C SER A 150 11.83 10.73 1.93
N GLY A 151 13.06 10.51 1.47
CA GLY A 151 14.04 9.62 2.09
C GLY A 151 13.93 8.13 1.73
N LEU A 152 12.82 7.67 1.11
CA LEU A 152 12.65 6.26 0.75
C LEU A 152 13.42 5.84 -0.51
N GLU A 153 13.73 6.78 -1.40
CA GLU A 153 14.38 6.47 -2.68
C GLU A 153 15.75 5.79 -2.47
N GLU A 154 16.50 6.19 -1.45
CA GLU A 154 17.80 5.62 -1.11
C GLU A 154 17.69 4.20 -0.53
N ILE A 155 16.52 3.83 0.02
CA ILE A 155 16.27 2.53 0.63
C ILE A 155 15.67 1.56 -0.40
N VAL A 156 14.57 1.96 -1.04
CA VAL A 156 13.78 1.11 -1.93
C VAL A 156 14.33 1.09 -3.36
N GLY A 157 14.82 2.23 -3.85
CA GLY A 157 15.30 2.39 -5.23
C GLY A 157 16.35 1.36 -5.68
N PRO A 158 17.35 1.00 -4.85
CA PRO A 158 18.35 0.00 -5.22
C PRO A 158 17.81 -1.39 -5.57
N TYR A 159 16.60 -1.75 -5.12
CA TYR A 159 15.95 -3.02 -5.42
C TYR A 159 15.18 -3.01 -6.75
N GLU A 160 15.02 -1.84 -7.39
CA GLU A 160 14.31 -1.65 -8.67
C GLU A 160 12.94 -2.37 -8.74
N PRO A 161 12.01 -2.19 -7.75
CA PRO A 161 10.78 -3.01 -7.66
C PRO A 161 9.85 -2.87 -8.87
N GLU A 162 9.94 -1.78 -9.64
CA GLU A 162 9.19 -1.55 -10.88
C GLU A 162 9.57 -2.52 -11.99
N ARG A 163 10.77 -3.10 -11.92
CA ARG A 163 11.27 -4.07 -12.91
C ARG A 163 10.85 -5.51 -12.59
N LEU A 164 10.45 -5.75 -11.34
CA LEU A 164 10.10 -7.08 -10.86
C LEU A 164 8.71 -7.51 -11.36
N ARG A 165 8.50 -8.82 -11.39
CA ARG A 165 7.21 -9.45 -11.78
C ARG A 165 6.65 -10.24 -10.59
N VAL A 166 5.35 -10.12 -10.39
CA VAL A 166 4.65 -10.92 -9.37
C VAL A 166 4.65 -12.38 -9.78
N ALA A 167 5.22 -13.24 -8.94
CA ALA A 167 5.18 -14.70 -9.10
C ALA A 167 4.29 -15.39 -8.06
N GLY A 168 3.99 -14.72 -6.95
CA GLY A 168 3.09 -15.24 -5.92
C GLY A 168 2.21 -14.13 -5.34
N SER A 169 0.98 -14.48 -4.95
CA SER A 169 0.09 -13.57 -4.22
C SER A 169 -0.86 -14.32 -3.30
N HIS A 170 -1.10 -13.76 -2.11
CA HIS A 170 -2.13 -14.22 -1.18
C HIS A 170 -3.05 -13.07 -0.78
N ASP A 171 -4.34 -13.34 -0.65
CA ASP A 171 -5.32 -12.42 -0.07
C ASP A 171 -5.76 -12.98 1.29
N TYR A 172 -5.65 -12.15 2.33
CA TYR A 172 -6.12 -12.47 3.67
C TYR A 172 -7.24 -11.50 4.07
N VAL A 173 -8.15 -11.97 4.90
CA VAL A 173 -9.09 -11.12 5.64
C VAL A 173 -8.85 -11.36 7.10
N VAL A 174 -8.25 -10.36 7.76
CA VAL A 174 -7.85 -10.42 9.16
C VAL A 174 -8.90 -9.72 10.02
N ALA A 175 -9.35 -10.37 11.10
CA ALA A 175 -10.34 -9.80 12.03
C ALA A 175 -9.67 -8.81 13.01
N ALA A 176 -9.00 -7.81 12.46
CA ALA A 176 -8.31 -6.77 13.21
C ALA A 176 -8.31 -5.43 12.45
N ASN A 177 -8.18 -4.34 13.23
CA ASN A 177 -8.02 -2.98 12.73
C ASN A 177 -6.70 -2.84 11.94
N TRP A 178 -6.73 -2.08 10.86
CA TRP A 178 -5.57 -1.86 10.00
C TRP A 178 -4.34 -1.32 10.73
N LYS A 179 -4.55 -0.52 11.81
CA LYS A 179 -3.45 0.01 12.62
C LYS A 179 -2.76 -1.09 13.42
N ILE A 180 -3.50 -2.08 13.94
CA ILE A 180 -2.92 -3.21 14.66
C ILE A 180 -1.98 -4.00 13.74
N LEU A 181 -2.37 -4.21 12.48
CA LEU A 181 -1.53 -4.89 11.51
C LEU A 181 -0.26 -4.08 11.18
N SER A 182 -0.43 -2.74 11.03
CA SER A 182 0.70 -1.85 10.81
C SER A 182 1.63 -1.80 12.01
N GLU A 183 1.10 -1.72 13.22
CA GLU A 183 1.89 -1.73 14.47
C GLU A 183 2.68 -3.03 14.61
N ASN A 184 2.05 -4.18 14.40
CA ASN A 184 2.71 -5.50 14.43
C ASN A 184 3.86 -5.61 13.41
N TYR A 185 3.67 -5.07 12.20
CA TYR A 185 4.70 -5.09 11.16
C TYR A 185 5.92 -4.21 11.48
N HIS A 186 5.75 -3.14 12.27
CA HIS A 186 6.82 -2.17 12.54
C HIS A 186 7.75 -2.57 13.70
N GLU A 187 7.65 -3.78 14.23
CA GLU A 187 8.53 -4.23 15.31
C GLU A 187 8.77 -5.73 15.24
N CYS A 188 9.86 -6.19 15.87
CA CYS A 188 10.15 -7.61 16.05
C CYS A 188 10.35 -7.97 17.53
N TYR A 189 9.76 -7.19 18.44
CA TYR A 189 9.76 -7.47 19.87
C TYR A 189 8.96 -8.73 20.21
N HIS A 190 7.93 -9.05 19.40
CA HIS A 190 7.13 -10.27 19.50
C HIS A 190 7.80 -11.49 18.84
N CYS A 191 8.72 -11.28 17.87
CA CYS A 191 9.24 -12.34 17.02
C CYS A 191 9.81 -13.55 17.79
N PRO A 192 10.59 -13.38 18.89
CA PRO A 192 11.12 -14.51 19.63
C PRO A 192 10.06 -15.44 20.23
N VAL A 193 8.82 -14.96 20.36
CA VAL A 193 7.73 -15.69 21.01
C VAL A 193 6.86 -16.42 19.99
N ILE A 194 6.60 -15.80 18.83
CA ILE A 194 5.59 -16.32 17.91
C ILE A 194 6.15 -16.76 16.55
N HIS A 195 7.42 -16.42 16.19
CA HIS A 195 8.02 -16.70 14.89
C HIS A 195 9.29 -17.56 14.97
N PRO A 196 9.22 -18.85 15.30
CA PRO A 196 10.40 -19.69 15.35
C PRO A 196 11.12 -19.81 14.00
N GLU A 197 10.37 -19.84 12.88
CA GLU A 197 10.91 -19.92 11.52
C GLU A 197 11.63 -18.62 11.13
N LEU A 198 11.06 -17.46 11.40
CA LEU A 198 11.70 -16.17 11.16
C LEU A 198 12.95 -16.00 12.01
N CYS A 199 12.91 -16.40 13.27
CA CYS A 199 14.06 -16.35 14.17
C CYS A 199 15.17 -17.33 13.77
N ALA A 200 14.87 -18.39 13.01
CA ALA A 200 15.88 -19.25 12.40
C ALA A 200 16.61 -18.56 11.25
N ALA A 201 15.91 -17.75 10.45
CA ALA A 201 16.48 -17.04 9.30
C ALA A 201 17.14 -15.70 9.67
N SER A 202 16.61 -15.00 10.67
CA SER A 202 17.13 -13.72 11.14
C SER A 202 17.10 -13.63 12.66
N SER A 203 18.02 -12.85 13.23
CA SER A 203 18.03 -12.60 14.67
C SER A 203 17.17 -11.37 14.99
N PRO A 204 16.11 -11.47 15.79
CA PRO A 204 15.27 -10.31 16.15
C PRO A 204 16.05 -9.16 16.83
N VAL A 205 17.20 -9.47 17.44
CA VAL A 205 18.06 -8.47 18.09
C VAL A 205 19.07 -7.82 17.15
N SER A 206 19.17 -8.27 15.89
CA SER A 206 20.03 -7.64 14.88
C SER A 206 19.32 -6.46 14.18
N GLY A 207 18.00 -6.37 14.35
CA GLY A 207 17.20 -5.32 13.73
C GLY A 207 17.57 -3.92 14.23
N GLN A 208 17.50 -2.97 13.34
CA GLN A 208 17.67 -1.53 13.63
C GLN A 208 16.63 -0.74 12.87
N ASP A 209 16.07 0.28 13.53
CA ASP A 209 15.22 1.25 12.86
C ASP A 209 16.06 2.23 12.05
N TYR A 210 15.52 2.69 10.94
CA TYR A 210 16.10 3.81 10.23
C TYR A 210 16.01 5.08 11.08
N GLU A 211 17.09 5.89 11.05
CA GLU A 211 16.99 7.24 11.57
C GLU A 211 16.16 8.06 10.59
N HIS A 212 14.91 8.29 10.96
CA HIS A 212 13.99 9.01 10.12
C HIS A 212 14.37 10.49 10.07
N PRO A 213 14.59 11.08 8.88
CA PRO A 213 14.99 12.49 8.77
C PRO A 213 13.89 13.48 9.18
N GLY A 214 12.74 13.00 9.67
CA GLY A 214 11.58 13.83 9.97
C GLY A 214 10.77 14.25 8.75
N GLU A 215 11.05 13.63 7.59
CA GLU A 215 10.41 13.87 6.30
C GLU A 215 9.89 12.54 5.74
N GLY A 216 8.80 12.58 4.94
CA GLY A 216 8.15 11.39 4.41
C GLY A 216 7.16 10.73 5.41
N ALA A 217 6.13 10.10 4.90
CA ALA A 217 5.06 9.48 5.70
C ALA A 217 5.30 7.97 5.87
N TRP A 218 6.48 7.59 6.38
CA TRP A 218 6.86 6.19 6.52
C TRP A 218 7.61 5.95 7.84
N ALA A 219 7.69 4.70 8.24
CA ALA A 219 8.55 4.22 9.33
C ALA A 219 9.11 2.86 8.94
N GLY A 220 10.19 2.42 9.55
CA GLY A 220 10.75 1.11 9.31
C GLY A 220 12.20 0.96 9.69
N GLY A 221 12.74 -0.21 9.35
CA GLY A 221 14.09 -0.63 9.69
C GLY A 221 14.54 -1.80 8.83
N TRP A 222 15.55 -2.49 9.31
CA TRP A 222 16.08 -3.71 8.68
C TRP A 222 16.46 -4.76 9.72
N MET A 223 16.59 -6.01 9.28
CA MET A 223 17.16 -7.12 10.05
C MET A 223 18.25 -7.82 9.23
N ASP A 224 19.29 -8.29 9.92
CA ASP A 224 20.35 -9.08 9.28
C ASP A 224 19.87 -10.52 9.06
N LEU A 225 20.18 -11.08 7.90
CA LEU A 225 20.13 -12.53 7.69
C LEU A 225 21.21 -13.22 8.51
N ARG A 226 20.92 -14.39 9.07
CA ARG A 226 21.91 -15.19 9.77
C ARG A 226 22.97 -15.71 8.80
N GLU A 227 24.16 -15.96 9.34
CA GLU A 227 25.24 -16.59 8.57
C GLU A 227 24.75 -17.92 7.94
N GLY A 228 24.98 -18.06 6.64
CA GLY A 228 24.54 -19.20 5.85
C GLY A 228 23.15 -19.08 5.25
N PHE A 229 22.39 -18.02 5.57
CA PHE A 229 21.11 -17.72 4.93
C PHE A 229 21.30 -16.74 3.76
N GLU A 230 20.77 -17.10 2.60
CA GLU A 230 20.78 -16.29 1.38
C GLU A 230 19.55 -15.37 1.32
N THR A 231 18.44 -15.81 1.93
CA THR A 231 17.14 -15.11 1.94
C THR A 231 16.28 -15.57 3.12
N MET A 232 15.11 -14.97 3.28
CA MET A 232 14.05 -15.43 4.18
C MET A 232 13.32 -16.61 3.54
N SER A 233 13.74 -17.81 3.90
CA SER A 233 13.15 -19.10 3.50
C SER A 233 13.31 -20.12 4.65
N LEU A 234 12.60 -21.24 4.58
CA LEU A 234 12.61 -22.25 5.65
C LEU A 234 13.97 -22.96 5.82
N ASP A 235 14.74 -23.05 4.76
CA ASP A 235 16.05 -23.70 4.74
C ASP A 235 17.23 -22.74 4.51
N GLY A 236 16.94 -21.44 4.36
CA GLY A 236 17.92 -20.39 4.13
C GLY A 236 18.38 -20.24 2.68
N HIS A 237 17.91 -21.12 1.77
CA HIS A 237 18.32 -21.10 0.37
C HIS A 237 17.29 -20.37 -0.51
N THR A 238 17.77 -19.85 -1.65
CA THR A 238 16.95 -19.25 -2.68
C THR A 238 17.04 -20.02 -4.00
N SER A 239 15.93 -20.10 -4.71
CA SER A 239 15.91 -20.52 -6.12
C SER A 239 15.92 -19.33 -7.09
N ALA A 240 15.84 -18.10 -6.56
CA ALA A 240 15.89 -16.87 -7.36
C ALA A 240 17.33 -16.36 -7.51
N THR A 241 17.53 -15.48 -8.47
CA THR A 241 18.79 -14.76 -8.65
C THR A 241 18.82 -13.53 -7.74
N PRO A 242 19.93 -13.27 -7.02
CA PRO A 242 20.07 -12.04 -6.27
C PRO A 242 19.81 -10.81 -7.14
N LEU A 243 19.04 -9.83 -6.64
CA LEU A 243 18.68 -8.63 -7.36
C LEU A 243 19.94 -7.84 -7.76
N ARG A 244 19.89 -7.28 -8.96
CA ARG A 244 21.04 -6.57 -9.55
C ARG A 244 21.27 -5.26 -8.82
N GLY A 245 22.53 -4.83 -8.76
CA GLY A 245 22.88 -3.52 -8.19
C GLY A 245 22.94 -3.42 -6.68
N LEU A 246 22.53 -4.46 -5.94
CA LEU A 246 22.62 -4.47 -4.49
C LEU A 246 24.08 -4.48 -4.02
N ASP A 247 24.42 -3.59 -3.12
CA ASP A 247 25.70 -3.58 -2.43
C ASP A 247 25.85 -4.79 -1.48
N GLN A 248 27.03 -4.95 -0.88
CA GLN A 248 27.31 -6.08 -0.01
C GLN A 248 26.39 -6.10 1.22
N ARG A 249 26.02 -4.93 1.78
CA ARG A 249 25.14 -4.85 2.94
C ARG A 249 23.74 -5.33 2.58
N ARG A 250 23.14 -4.80 1.50
CA ARG A 250 21.78 -5.15 1.07
C ARG A 250 21.61 -6.63 0.70
N ARG A 251 22.70 -7.32 0.41
CA ARG A 251 22.70 -8.78 0.18
C ARG A 251 22.56 -9.61 1.46
N HIS A 252 22.66 -8.99 2.64
CA HIS A 252 22.62 -9.68 3.94
C HIS A 252 21.58 -9.09 4.90
N ILE A 253 20.73 -8.20 4.42
CA ILE A 253 19.64 -7.64 5.22
C ILE A 253 18.30 -7.82 4.53
N VAL A 254 17.24 -7.67 5.31
CA VAL A 254 15.86 -7.51 4.82
C VAL A 254 15.33 -6.21 5.41
N ASP A 255 14.81 -5.33 4.54
CA ASP A 255 14.19 -4.09 4.96
C ASP A 255 12.71 -4.27 5.28
N PHE A 256 12.18 -3.48 6.22
CA PHE A 256 10.78 -3.43 6.61
C PHE A 256 10.32 -1.99 6.62
N ILE A 257 9.53 -1.61 5.63
CA ILE A 257 9.09 -0.22 5.44
C ILE A 257 7.56 -0.18 5.41
N GLY A 258 6.98 0.54 6.35
CA GLY A 258 5.56 0.89 6.29
C GLY A 258 5.38 2.31 5.75
N LEU A 259 4.80 2.44 4.57
CA LEU A 259 4.44 3.72 3.96
C LEU A 259 2.96 3.98 4.24
N PHE A 260 2.70 5.04 4.99
CA PHE A 260 1.36 5.44 5.42
C PHE A 260 0.44 5.76 4.23
N PRO A 261 -0.85 5.39 4.25
CA PRO A 261 -1.51 4.67 5.34
C PRO A 261 -1.52 3.14 5.17
N ASN A 262 -1.21 2.59 3.98
CA ASN A 262 -1.71 1.26 3.65
C ASN A 262 -0.75 0.33 2.91
N VAL A 263 0.51 0.67 2.74
CA VAL A 263 1.44 -0.24 2.07
C VAL A 263 2.64 -0.55 2.95
N LEU A 264 2.97 -1.85 3.03
CA LEU A 264 4.15 -2.36 3.70
C LEU A 264 5.04 -3.00 2.64
N ILE A 265 6.31 -2.66 2.64
CA ILE A 265 7.27 -3.07 1.61
C ILE A 265 8.45 -3.74 2.30
N SER A 266 8.72 -4.99 1.95
CA SER A 266 9.85 -5.77 2.47
C SER A 266 10.76 -6.16 1.31
N PRO A 267 11.80 -5.36 1.01
CA PRO A 267 12.85 -5.71 0.08
C PRO A 267 13.77 -6.78 0.69
N HIS A 268 14.03 -7.83 -0.10
CA HIS A 268 14.94 -8.94 0.19
C HIS A 268 16.07 -8.95 -0.83
N PRO A 269 17.15 -9.71 -0.61
CA PRO A 269 18.26 -9.79 -1.57
C PRO A 269 17.85 -10.29 -2.96
N ASP A 270 16.75 -11.01 -3.08
CA ASP A 270 16.33 -11.77 -4.26
C ASP A 270 14.87 -11.55 -4.68
N TYR A 271 14.05 -10.87 -3.87
CA TYR A 271 12.67 -10.50 -4.19
C TYR A 271 12.22 -9.27 -3.41
N VAL A 272 11.07 -8.74 -3.78
CA VAL A 272 10.36 -7.72 -2.99
C VAL A 272 8.98 -8.22 -2.63
N MET A 273 8.68 -8.28 -1.34
CA MET A 273 7.34 -8.55 -0.82
C MET A 273 6.62 -7.24 -0.53
N THR A 274 5.32 -7.17 -0.85
CA THR A 274 4.48 -6.03 -0.48
C THR A 274 3.16 -6.49 0.13
N HIS A 275 2.69 -5.77 1.15
CA HIS A 275 1.33 -5.91 1.67
C HIS A 275 0.56 -4.62 1.38
N ILE A 276 -0.61 -4.73 0.78
CA ILE A 276 -1.53 -3.61 0.61
C ILE A 276 -2.73 -3.86 1.52
N LEU A 277 -2.92 -2.97 2.49
CA LEU A 277 -3.99 -3.03 3.47
C LEU A 277 -5.22 -2.29 2.95
N THR A 278 -6.38 -2.93 3.01
CA THR A 278 -7.67 -2.31 2.70
C THR A 278 -8.58 -2.49 3.92
N PRO A 279 -8.77 -1.44 4.74
CA PRO A 279 -9.67 -1.51 5.87
C PRO A 279 -11.12 -1.69 5.42
N LEU A 280 -11.79 -2.73 5.92
CA LEU A 280 -13.18 -3.07 5.58
C LEU A 280 -14.17 -2.63 6.67
N ALA A 281 -13.72 -2.65 7.92
CA ALA A 281 -14.47 -2.29 9.12
C ALA A 281 -13.49 -1.90 10.23
N PRO A 282 -13.95 -1.32 11.35
CA PRO A 282 -13.07 -1.02 12.48
C PRO A 282 -12.27 -2.22 12.99
N ASP A 283 -12.79 -3.42 12.80
CA ASP A 283 -12.26 -4.69 13.29
C ASP A 283 -11.94 -5.68 12.15
N ARG A 284 -11.79 -5.21 10.93
CA ARG A 284 -11.54 -6.09 9.79
C ARG A 284 -10.75 -5.40 8.67
N THR A 285 -9.67 -6.03 8.26
CA THR A 285 -8.78 -5.53 7.20
C THR A 285 -8.52 -6.64 6.18
N ARG A 286 -8.65 -6.32 4.90
CA ARG A 286 -8.12 -7.16 3.82
C ARG A 286 -6.66 -6.81 3.61
N VAL A 287 -5.83 -7.84 3.47
CA VAL A 287 -4.41 -7.72 3.15
C VAL A 287 -4.14 -8.47 1.86
N ARG A 288 -3.67 -7.77 0.84
CA ARG A 288 -3.10 -8.40 -0.35
C ARG A 288 -1.59 -8.42 -0.22
N CYS A 289 -1.03 -9.61 -0.12
CA CYS A 289 0.40 -9.84 -0.10
C CYS A 289 0.87 -10.30 -1.49
N THR A 290 1.97 -9.74 -2.00
CA THR A 290 2.56 -10.13 -3.29
C THR A 290 4.06 -10.32 -3.15
N TRP A 291 4.60 -11.32 -3.87
CA TRP A 291 6.04 -11.61 -3.99
C TRP A 291 6.46 -11.38 -5.43
N SER A 292 7.39 -10.46 -5.62
CA SER A 292 7.86 -10.02 -6.93
C SER A 292 9.34 -10.36 -7.10
N PHE A 293 9.68 -11.01 -8.22
CA PHE A 293 11.01 -11.50 -8.54
C PHE A 293 11.53 -10.90 -9.83
N ALA A 294 12.81 -11.08 -10.12
CA ALA A 294 13.40 -10.68 -11.39
C ALA A 294 12.67 -11.38 -12.56
N PRO A 295 12.40 -10.67 -13.68
CA PRO A 295 11.70 -11.25 -14.82
C PRO A 295 12.35 -12.54 -15.35
N GLU A 296 13.68 -12.58 -15.37
CA GLU A 296 14.47 -13.74 -15.81
C GLU A 296 14.23 -14.99 -14.94
N ASP A 297 13.92 -14.82 -13.66
CA ASP A 297 13.54 -15.94 -12.77
C ASP A 297 12.11 -16.39 -13.07
N VAL A 298 11.17 -15.45 -13.14
CA VAL A 298 9.75 -15.76 -13.38
C VAL A 298 9.54 -16.45 -14.74
N GLU A 299 10.34 -16.07 -15.74
CA GLU A 299 10.30 -16.65 -17.09
C GLU A 299 11.08 -17.97 -17.21
N ARG A 300 11.91 -18.32 -16.21
CA ARG A 300 12.73 -19.54 -16.21
C ARG A 300 11.85 -20.77 -15.99
N GLU A 301 11.99 -21.76 -16.87
CA GLU A 301 11.29 -23.06 -16.74
C GLU A 301 11.62 -23.71 -15.39
N GLY A 302 10.57 -24.09 -14.65
CA GLY A 302 10.66 -24.74 -13.35
C GLY A 302 10.98 -23.80 -12.17
N PHE A 303 10.95 -22.48 -12.38
CA PHE A 303 11.02 -21.54 -11.25
C PHE A 303 9.79 -21.69 -10.36
N ASP A 304 10.04 -21.85 -9.06
CA ASP A 304 8.97 -21.95 -8.05
C ASP A 304 9.24 -20.94 -6.93
N PRO A 305 8.36 -19.95 -6.71
CA PRO A 305 8.49 -18.97 -5.64
C PRO A 305 8.14 -19.51 -4.25
N ALA A 306 7.74 -20.78 -4.14
CA ALA A 306 7.25 -21.38 -2.90
C ALA A 306 8.22 -21.24 -1.72
N PHE A 307 9.55 -21.23 -1.95
CA PHE A 307 10.53 -21.02 -0.91
C PHE A 307 10.31 -19.73 -0.10
N ALA A 308 9.92 -18.64 -0.77
CA ALA A 308 9.60 -17.37 -0.15
C ALA A 308 8.13 -17.29 0.28
N VAL A 309 7.21 -17.75 -0.59
CA VAL A 309 5.76 -17.66 -0.34
C VAL A 309 5.36 -18.46 0.90
N ASP A 310 5.81 -19.71 1.02
CA ASP A 310 5.46 -20.59 2.14
C ASP A 310 6.04 -20.09 3.47
N PHE A 311 7.27 -19.59 3.46
CA PHE A 311 7.90 -18.99 4.64
C PHE A 311 7.07 -17.82 5.16
N TRP A 312 6.69 -16.90 4.28
CA TRP A 312 5.93 -15.71 4.67
C TRP A 312 4.46 -16.02 4.93
N ASP A 313 3.85 -17.04 4.30
CA ASP A 313 2.49 -17.44 4.65
C ASP A 313 2.41 -17.96 6.09
N ILE A 314 3.42 -18.73 6.53
CA ILE A 314 3.54 -19.19 7.92
C ILE A 314 3.66 -17.97 8.86
N THR A 315 4.60 -17.08 8.60
CA THR A 315 4.85 -15.88 9.42
C THR A 315 3.61 -14.96 9.46
N ASN A 316 3.03 -14.64 8.31
CA ASN A 316 1.82 -13.83 8.20
C ASN A 316 0.66 -14.42 9.03
N ARG A 317 0.42 -15.73 8.97
CA ARG A 317 -0.65 -16.37 9.75
C ARG A 317 -0.42 -16.29 11.25
N GLN A 318 0.82 -16.39 11.69
CA GLN A 318 1.20 -16.21 13.10
C GLN A 318 0.89 -14.77 13.53
N ASP A 319 1.25 -13.77 12.72
CA ASP A 319 0.96 -12.35 12.93
C ASP A 319 -0.55 -12.08 12.96
N TRP A 320 -1.30 -12.62 11.98
CA TRP A 320 -2.74 -12.41 11.95
C TRP A 320 -3.41 -12.96 13.20
N HIS A 321 -2.97 -14.10 13.70
CA HIS A 321 -3.48 -14.66 14.96
C HIS A 321 -3.23 -13.72 16.16
N ALA A 322 -2.03 -13.15 16.26
CA ALA A 322 -1.69 -12.18 17.30
C ALA A 322 -2.50 -10.89 17.16
N CYS A 323 -2.59 -10.31 15.94
CA CYS A 323 -3.38 -9.11 15.66
C CYS A 323 -4.86 -9.27 16.00
N GLU A 324 -5.46 -10.41 15.65
CA GLU A 324 -6.84 -10.73 16.00
C GLU A 324 -7.04 -10.88 17.51
N SER A 325 -6.04 -11.41 18.21
CA SER A 325 -6.05 -11.47 19.67
C SER A 325 -5.98 -10.09 20.32
N VAL A 326 -5.15 -9.19 19.79
CA VAL A 326 -5.08 -7.79 20.23
C VAL A 326 -6.42 -7.08 20.00
N GLN A 327 -7.05 -7.28 18.82
CA GLN A 327 -8.37 -6.72 18.53
C GLN A 327 -9.43 -7.19 19.54
N ARG A 328 -9.44 -8.48 19.89
CA ARG A 328 -10.34 -9.00 20.93
C ARG A 328 -10.07 -8.37 22.31
N GLY A 329 -8.78 -8.19 22.66
CA GLY A 329 -8.37 -7.50 23.88
C GLY A 329 -8.86 -6.05 23.93
N LEU A 330 -8.68 -5.30 22.84
CA LEU A 330 -9.15 -3.92 22.68
C LEU A 330 -10.68 -3.80 22.68
N SER A 331 -11.40 -4.86 22.37
CA SER A 331 -12.88 -4.89 22.45
C SER A 331 -13.38 -4.91 23.90
N ASN A 332 -12.53 -5.23 24.87
CA ASN A 332 -12.87 -5.14 26.29
C ASN A 332 -12.96 -3.67 26.71
N GLU A 333 -14.05 -3.29 27.40
CA GLU A 333 -14.29 -1.91 27.87
C GLU A 333 -13.26 -1.42 28.90
N HIS A 334 -12.55 -2.34 29.56
CA HIS A 334 -11.50 -2.04 30.53
C HIS A 334 -10.08 -1.98 29.90
N ALA A 335 -9.98 -2.14 28.58
CA ALA A 335 -8.69 -2.02 27.90
C ALA A 335 -8.16 -0.58 27.99
N VAL A 336 -6.92 -0.43 28.43
CA VAL A 336 -6.22 0.85 28.53
C VAL A 336 -4.95 0.83 27.66
N PRO A 337 -4.52 1.98 27.13
CA PRO A 337 -3.27 2.05 26.37
C PRO A 337 -2.06 1.56 27.18
N GLY A 338 -1.28 0.64 26.59
CA GLY A 338 -0.02 0.17 27.15
C GLY A 338 1.15 1.10 26.84
N LEU A 339 2.30 0.81 27.43
CA LEU A 339 3.58 1.45 27.09
C LEU A 339 4.27 0.67 25.96
N LEU A 340 4.95 1.38 25.10
CA LEU A 340 5.83 0.79 24.10
C LEU A 340 7.23 0.57 24.72
N SER A 341 7.86 -0.53 24.34
CA SER A 341 9.26 -0.83 24.64
C SER A 341 10.18 0.11 23.82
N PRO A 342 11.40 0.40 24.28
CA PRO A 342 12.41 1.05 23.43
C PRO A 342 12.71 0.28 22.11
N ALA A 343 12.43 -1.03 22.07
CA ALA A 343 12.58 -1.85 20.87
C ALA A 343 11.41 -1.68 19.85
N GLU A 344 10.42 -0.84 20.16
CA GLU A 344 9.25 -0.58 19.33
C GLU A 344 9.27 0.88 18.78
N LYS A 345 10.45 1.38 18.40
CA LYS A 345 10.62 2.77 17.93
C LYS A 345 9.79 3.05 16.68
N SER A 346 9.81 2.17 15.68
CA SER A 346 9.04 2.36 14.45
C SER A 346 7.53 2.27 14.70
N VAL A 347 7.07 1.50 15.69
CA VAL A 347 5.66 1.54 16.14
C VAL A 347 5.33 2.92 16.72
N HIS A 348 6.22 3.48 17.56
CA HIS A 348 6.04 4.82 18.11
C HIS A 348 5.95 5.89 17.01
N GLU A 349 6.78 5.78 15.96
CA GLU A 349 6.74 6.67 14.80
C GLU A 349 5.42 6.55 14.05
N PHE A 350 4.96 5.31 13.78
CA PHE A 350 3.68 5.06 13.14
C PHE A 350 2.48 5.62 13.94
N VAL A 351 2.38 5.31 15.23
CA VAL A 351 1.26 5.82 16.06
C VAL A 351 1.32 7.35 16.22
N THR A 352 2.51 7.94 16.15
CA THR A 352 2.70 9.39 16.13
C THR A 352 2.16 10.00 14.84
N MET A 353 2.42 9.38 13.67
CA MET A 353 1.82 9.81 12.39
C MET A 353 0.30 9.78 12.47
N VAL A 354 -0.28 8.68 12.96
CA VAL A 354 -1.74 8.57 13.14
C VAL A 354 -2.28 9.66 14.06
N ALA A 355 -1.65 9.88 15.23
CA ALA A 355 -2.08 10.90 16.20
C ALA A 355 -1.99 12.32 15.62
N ARG A 356 -0.94 12.62 14.87
CA ARG A 356 -0.80 13.91 14.16
C ARG A 356 -1.90 14.10 13.12
N GLY A 357 -2.21 13.05 12.35
CA GLY A 357 -3.31 13.09 11.39
C GLY A 357 -4.66 13.38 12.07
N TYR A 358 -4.95 12.76 13.21
CA TYR A 358 -6.15 13.08 14.01
C TYR A 358 -6.18 14.54 14.49
N ALA A 359 -5.02 15.12 14.77
CA ALA A 359 -4.90 16.52 15.16
C ALA A 359 -4.89 17.50 13.96
N GLY A 360 -5.03 17.01 12.72
CA GLY A 360 -4.94 17.83 11.50
C GLY A 360 -3.54 18.43 11.27
N LEU A 361 -2.50 17.80 11.81
CA LEU A 361 -1.10 18.21 11.64
C LEU A 361 -0.47 17.48 10.46
N PRO A 362 0.54 18.09 9.78
CA PRO A 362 1.26 17.40 8.70
C PRO A 362 1.86 16.07 9.16
N LEU A 363 1.82 15.07 8.30
CA LEU A 363 2.62 13.85 8.38
C LEU A 363 3.90 14.14 7.57
N PRO A 364 5.06 13.93 8.06
CA PRO A 364 5.60 13.37 9.28
C PRO A 364 5.83 14.37 10.42
N ALA A 365 6.29 13.84 11.56
CA ALA A 365 6.75 14.68 12.65
C ALA A 365 8.17 15.16 12.34
N GLY A 366 8.33 16.43 11.99
CA GLY A 366 9.60 17.08 12.24
C GLY A 366 9.95 16.89 13.72
N GLN A 367 11.12 16.37 14.06
CA GLN A 367 11.54 16.29 15.46
C GLN A 367 11.42 17.69 16.07
N PRO A 368 10.82 17.87 17.26
CA PRO A 368 10.98 19.11 17.98
C PRO A 368 12.47 19.30 18.18
N ALA A 369 12.98 20.47 17.78
CA ALA A 369 14.36 20.84 18.03
C ALA A 369 14.66 20.48 19.50
N SER A 370 15.64 19.61 19.72
CA SER A 370 16.08 19.22 21.05
C SER A 370 16.33 20.47 21.84
N ALA A 371 15.49 20.73 22.86
CA ALA A 371 15.81 21.73 23.85
C ALA A 371 17.15 21.31 24.48
N ARG A 372 18.21 22.02 24.13
CA ARG A 372 19.53 21.93 24.75
C ARG A 372 19.47 22.57 26.15
#